data_8302066bab96456a27c42dd6fd763ea7
#
_entry.id   8302066bab96456a27c42dd6fd763ea7
#
_cell.length_a   1.000
_cell.length_b   1.000
_cell.length_c   1.000
_cell.angle_alpha   90.00
_cell.angle_beta   90.00
_cell.angle_gamma   90.00
#
_symmetry.space_group_name_H-M   'P 1'
#
loop_
_entity.id
_entity.type
_entity.pdbx_description
1 polymer ?
#
loop_
_entity_poly.entity_id
_entity_poly.type
_entity_poly.pdbx_seq_one_letter_code
_entity_poly.pdbx_strand_id
1 'polypeptide(L)'
;MADVKMIAARESYGNTLKALAAEGHDDLVVLDADLAAATKTGMFRKAHPDRHFDCGIAEANMMGVAAGLSTMGYVPFVSSFAMFAAGRAFEQIRNSVAYPHLNVKIGATHGGISVGEDGASHQCCEDFALMRSLPGMTIICPADDVEARLLRALVLLAARAGQAVRRRQLRLEPHDLLR
;
A
#
# COMPACT_ATOMS: atom_id res chain seq x y z
N MET A 1 -20.86 -28.83 11.91
CA MET A 1 -19.64 -28.04 11.78
C MET A 1 -20.03 -26.76 11.06
N ALA A 2 -19.65 -25.59 11.55
CA ALA A 2 -19.90 -24.35 10.81
C ALA A 2 -19.15 -24.41 9.48
N ASP A 3 -19.82 -23.99 8.42
CA ASP A 3 -19.25 -23.94 7.05
C ASP A 3 -18.17 -22.84 7.04
N VAL A 4 -16.89 -23.22 7.12
CA VAL A 4 -15.77 -22.28 7.18
C VAL A 4 -15.49 -21.79 5.77
N LYS A 5 -15.89 -20.57 5.48
CA LYS A 5 -15.61 -19.95 4.17
C LYS A 5 -14.14 -19.59 4.08
N MET A 6 -13.43 -20.23 3.15
CA MET A 6 -12.04 -19.91 2.81
C MET A 6 -11.99 -18.69 1.88
N ILE A 7 -11.33 -17.61 2.33
CA ILE A 7 -11.17 -16.36 1.56
C ILE A 7 -9.68 -16.05 1.48
N ALA A 8 -9.17 -15.84 0.27
CA ALA A 8 -7.78 -15.45 0.09
C ALA A 8 -7.53 -14.01 0.60
N ALA A 9 -6.42 -13.78 1.30
CA ALA A 9 -6.09 -12.45 1.86
C ALA A 9 -6.12 -11.33 0.81
N ARG A 10 -5.70 -11.60 -0.42
CA ARG A 10 -5.79 -10.65 -1.55
C ARG A 10 -7.24 -10.26 -1.91
N GLU A 11 -8.20 -11.17 -1.75
CA GLU A 11 -9.62 -10.86 -1.97
C GLU A 11 -10.17 -9.97 -0.86
N SER A 12 -9.77 -10.22 0.37
CA SER A 12 -10.08 -9.37 1.51
C SER A 12 -9.51 -7.97 1.32
N TYR A 13 -8.28 -7.87 0.80
CA TYR A 13 -7.63 -6.61 0.47
C TYR A 13 -8.43 -5.82 -0.59
N GLY A 14 -8.74 -6.43 -1.73
CA GLY A 14 -9.51 -5.78 -2.80
C GLY A 14 -10.91 -5.33 -2.36
N ASN A 15 -11.60 -6.17 -1.58
CA ASN A 15 -12.91 -5.84 -0.99
C ASN A 15 -12.81 -4.67 0.01
N THR A 16 -11.74 -4.64 0.81
CA THR A 16 -11.51 -3.58 1.80
C THR A 16 -11.26 -2.23 1.13
N LEU A 17 -10.44 -2.17 0.09
CA LEU A 17 -10.20 -0.95 -0.69
C LEU A 17 -11.51 -0.38 -1.26
N LYS A 18 -12.33 -1.24 -1.87
CA LYS A 18 -13.63 -0.85 -2.40
C LYS A 18 -14.56 -0.33 -1.32
N ALA A 19 -14.60 -0.98 -0.15
CA ALA A 19 -15.44 -0.57 0.96
C ALA A 19 -15.03 0.78 1.55
N LEU A 20 -13.71 1.01 1.74
CA LEU A 20 -13.17 2.29 2.21
C LEU A 20 -13.57 3.46 1.31
N ALA A 21 -13.47 3.29 0.00
CA ALA A 21 -13.89 4.33 -0.93
C ALA A 21 -15.39 4.62 -0.87
N ALA A 22 -16.22 3.59 -0.68
CA ALA A 22 -17.67 3.74 -0.53
C ALA A 22 -18.09 4.43 0.78
N GLU A 23 -17.20 4.47 1.78
CA GLU A 23 -17.42 5.13 3.07
C GLU A 23 -17.01 6.60 3.10
N GLY A 24 -16.69 7.18 1.94
CA GLY A 24 -16.37 8.60 1.79
C GLY A 24 -14.87 8.92 1.98
N HIS A 25 -13.98 7.93 1.82
CA HIS A 25 -12.54 8.17 1.73
C HIS A 25 -12.16 8.60 0.30
N ASP A 26 -12.50 9.84 -0.06
CA ASP A 26 -12.26 10.39 -1.41
C ASP A 26 -10.79 10.72 -1.68
N ASP A 27 -9.99 10.81 -0.65
CA ASP A 27 -8.54 10.96 -0.69
C ASP A 27 -7.79 9.64 -1.01
N LEU A 28 -8.49 8.50 -0.97
CA LEU A 28 -7.91 7.19 -1.28
C LEU A 28 -7.75 7.02 -2.79
N VAL A 29 -6.53 6.73 -3.23
CA VAL A 29 -6.18 6.37 -4.60
C VAL A 29 -5.43 5.05 -4.63
N VAL A 30 -5.61 4.27 -5.69
CA VAL A 30 -5.00 2.95 -5.83
C VAL A 30 -4.10 2.93 -7.06
N LEU A 31 -2.88 2.47 -6.90
CA LEU A 31 -1.92 2.29 -7.98
C LEU A 31 -1.55 0.80 -8.12
N ASP A 32 -1.36 0.36 -9.33
CA ASP A 32 -0.99 -1.02 -9.66
C ASP A 32 0.11 -1.04 -10.73
N ALA A 33 0.84 -2.14 -10.82
CA ALA A 33 1.89 -2.35 -11.81
C ALA A 33 1.50 -3.50 -12.75
N ASP A 34 0.41 -3.34 -13.49
CA ASP A 34 -0.15 -4.31 -14.45
C ASP A 34 -0.56 -5.66 -13.80
N LEU A 35 -0.85 -5.66 -12.51
CA LEU A 35 -1.23 -6.86 -11.76
C LEU A 35 -2.61 -6.75 -11.07
N ALA A 36 -3.46 -5.82 -11.52
CA ALA A 36 -4.74 -5.53 -10.85
C ALA A 36 -5.68 -6.75 -10.72
N ALA A 37 -5.61 -7.71 -11.64
CA ALA A 37 -6.39 -8.94 -11.57
C ALA A 37 -5.87 -9.89 -10.46
N ALA A 38 -4.55 -10.00 -10.32
CA ALA A 38 -3.88 -10.87 -9.35
C ALA A 38 -3.92 -10.29 -7.94
N THR A 39 -3.63 -9.00 -7.77
CA THR A 39 -3.67 -8.25 -6.50
C THR A 39 -5.08 -7.97 -6.00
N LYS A 40 -6.09 -8.12 -6.87
CA LYS A 40 -7.51 -7.79 -6.63
C LYS A 40 -7.81 -6.29 -6.54
N THR A 41 -6.87 -5.41 -6.83
CA THR A 41 -7.14 -3.97 -6.99
C THR A 41 -8.09 -3.66 -8.13
N GLY A 42 -8.23 -4.57 -9.12
CA GLY A 42 -9.25 -4.51 -10.16
C GLY A 42 -10.69 -4.42 -9.65
N MET A 43 -10.96 -4.84 -8.40
CA MET A 43 -12.26 -4.66 -7.75
C MET A 43 -12.51 -3.18 -7.42
N PHE A 44 -11.48 -2.47 -6.98
CA PHE A 44 -11.51 -1.03 -6.77
C PHE A 44 -11.64 -0.28 -8.11
N ARG A 45 -10.82 -0.63 -9.11
CA ARG A 45 -10.87 -0.05 -10.46
C ARG A 45 -12.27 -0.08 -11.08
N LYS A 46 -12.99 -1.19 -10.92
CA LYS A 46 -14.37 -1.30 -11.43
C LYS A 46 -15.35 -0.35 -10.76
N ALA A 47 -15.16 -0.04 -9.48
CA ALA A 47 -16.04 0.83 -8.70
C ALA A 47 -15.63 2.31 -8.80
N HIS A 48 -14.35 2.60 -8.89
CA HIS A 48 -13.75 3.94 -8.86
C HIS A 48 -12.63 4.06 -9.91
N PRO A 49 -12.95 4.03 -11.23
CA PRO A 49 -11.95 4.02 -12.30
C PRO A 49 -11.11 5.31 -12.37
N ASP A 50 -11.66 6.42 -11.92
CA ASP A 50 -11.02 7.75 -11.84
C ASP A 50 -9.97 7.87 -10.73
N ARG A 51 -9.93 6.91 -9.80
CA ARG A 51 -9.00 6.87 -8.67
C ARG A 51 -8.09 5.63 -8.67
N HIS A 52 -8.05 4.91 -9.79
CA HIS A 52 -7.16 3.77 -10.00
C HIS A 52 -6.22 4.05 -11.16
N PHE A 53 -4.93 3.91 -10.92
CA PHE A 53 -3.87 4.19 -11.90
C PHE A 53 -3.03 2.93 -12.13
N ASP A 54 -2.99 2.45 -13.36
CA ASP A 54 -2.06 1.40 -13.76
C ASP A 54 -0.79 2.05 -14.29
N CYS A 55 0.33 1.80 -13.61
CA CYS A 55 1.63 2.36 -13.96
C CYS A 55 2.42 1.48 -14.94
N GLY A 56 1.81 0.39 -15.42
CA GLY A 56 2.51 -0.64 -16.18
C GLY A 56 3.52 -1.42 -15.30
N ILE A 57 4.35 -2.24 -15.93
CA ILE A 57 5.37 -3.05 -15.24
C ILE A 57 6.55 -2.14 -14.82
N ALA A 58 6.29 -1.21 -13.90
CA ALA A 58 7.22 -0.15 -13.50
C ALA A 58 7.07 0.20 -12.00
N GLU A 59 7.34 -0.76 -11.11
CA GLU A 59 7.11 -0.65 -9.67
C GLU A 59 7.88 0.50 -9.02
N ALA A 60 9.11 0.77 -9.47
CA ALA A 60 9.89 1.90 -9.00
C ALA A 60 9.23 3.24 -9.35
N ASN A 61 8.71 3.38 -10.57
CA ASN A 61 7.95 4.56 -11.00
C ASN A 61 6.64 4.69 -10.21
N MET A 62 5.92 3.59 -10.02
CA MET A 62 4.69 3.55 -9.23
C MET A 62 4.91 4.07 -7.80
N MET A 63 6.01 3.69 -7.14
CA MET A 63 6.37 4.20 -5.81
C MET A 63 6.67 5.70 -5.83
N GLY A 64 7.36 6.20 -6.86
CA GLY A 64 7.61 7.63 -7.04
C GLY A 64 6.32 8.44 -7.24
N VAL A 65 5.41 7.95 -8.08
CA VAL A 65 4.09 8.56 -8.31
C VAL A 65 3.28 8.59 -7.02
N ALA A 66 3.25 7.47 -6.28
CA ALA A 66 2.55 7.39 -4.99
C ALA A 66 3.14 8.36 -3.96
N ALA A 67 4.46 8.47 -3.89
CA ALA A 67 5.12 9.46 -3.04
C ALA A 67 4.65 10.89 -3.38
N GLY A 68 4.64 11.25 -4.65
CA GLY A 68 4.12 12.54 -5.14
C GLY A 68 2.66 12.77 -4.75
N LEU A 69 1.78 11.82 -5.01
CA LEU A 69 0.35 11.90 -4.62
C LEU A 69 0.18 12.06 -3.11
N SER A 70 0.98 11.34 -2.32
CA SER A 70 0.96 11.50 -0.86
C SER A 70 1.37 12.91 -0.42
N THR A 71 2.27 13.60 -1.14
CA THR A 71 2.61 15.00 -0.84
C THR A 71 1.46 15.97 -1.14
N MET A 72 0.53 15.61 -2.00
CA MET A 72 -0.65 16.40 -2.34
C MET A 72 -1.85 16.16 -1.41
N GLY A 73 -1.71 15.26 -0.43
CA GLY A 73 -2.77 14.97 0.54
C GLY A 73 -3.57 13.70 0.27
N TYR A 74 -3.30 12.99 -0.82
CA TYR A 74 -3.90 11.69 -1.09
C TYR A 74 -3.33 10.59 -0.18
N VAL A 75 -4.07 9.52 -0.04
CA VAL A 75 -3.68 8.27 0.63
C VAL A 75 -3.49 7.18 -0.42
N PRO A 76 -2.29 7.06 -1.01
CA PRO A 76 -2.05 6.08 -2.05
C PRO A 76 -1.90 4.67 -1.48
N PHE A 77 -2.59 3.73 -2.11
CA PHE A 77 -2.38 2.29 -1.96
C PHE A 77 -1.69 1.77 -3.20
N VAL A 78 -0.45 1.32 -3.09
CA VAL A 78 0.33 0.75 -4.18
C VAL A 78 0.34 -0.76 -4.07
N SER A 79 0.12 -1.47 -5.17
CA SER A 79 -0.06 -2.92 -5.16
C SER A 79 0.74 -3.58 -6.26
N SER A 80 1.48 -4.61 -5.87
CA SER A 80 2.21 -5.53 -6.74
C SER A 80 2.51 -6.81 -5.97
N PHE A 81 3.21 -7.75 -6.58
CA PHE A 81 3.73 -8.89 -5.83
C PHE A 81 4.86 -8.46 -4.89
N ALA A 82 5.01 -9.17 -3.77
CA ALA A 82 5.97 -8.81 -2.72
C ALA A 82 7.40 -8.69 -3.25
N MET A 83 7.82 -9.61 -4.14
CA MET A 83 9.15 -9.58 -4.76
C MET A 83 9.38 -8.29 -5.54
N PHE A 84 8.38 -7.79 -6.24
CA PHE A 84 8.51 -6.60 -7.07
C PHE A 84 8.30 -5.31 -6.27
N ALA A 85 7.31 -5.29 -5.37
CA ALA A 85 7.09 -4.14 -4.51
C ALA A 85 8.26 -3.92 -3.54
N ALA A 86 8.65 -4.95 -2.77
CA ALA A 86 9.69 -4.83 -1.76
C ALA A 86 11.11 -4.94 -2.34
N GLY A 87 11.33 -5.78 -3.35
CA GLY A 87 12.65 -6.00 -3.95
C GLY A 87 12.99 -4.95 -5.01
N ARG A 88 12.25 -4.93 -6.12
CA ARG A 88 12.57 -4.04 -7.27
C ARG A 88 12.46 -2.55 -6.93
N ALA A 89 11.45 -2.16 -6.14
CA ALA A 89 11.22 -0.77 -5.78
C ALA A 89 11.80 -0.37 -4.41
N PHE A 90 12.69 -1.18 -3.82
CA PHE A 90 13.21 -0.97 -2.47
C PHE A 90 13.83 0.43 -2.27
N GLU A 91 14.64 0.87 -3.22
CA GLU A 91 15.30 2.18 -3.14
C GLU A 91 14.28 3.33 -3.11
N GLN A 92 13.25 3.28 -3.96
CA GLN A 92 12.20 4.29 -4.01
C GLN A 92 11.35 4.27 -2.74
N ILE A 93 11.07 3.10 -2.17
CA ILE A 93 10.41 3.01 -0.86
C ILE A 93 11.28 3.66 0.21
N ARG A 94 12.58 3.37 0.23
CA ARG A 94 13.52 3.91 1.20
C ARG A 94 13.61 5.44 1.12
N ASN A 95 13.91 5.97 -0.06
CA ASN A 95 14.24 7.39 -0.24
C ASN A 95 13.02 8.27 -0.47
N SER A 96 12.01 7.76 -1.20
CA SER A 96 10.87 8.59 -1.60
C SER A 96 9.67 8.43 -0.66
N VAL A 97 9.59 7.35 0.13
CA VAL A 97 8.45 7.07 1.03
C VAL A 97 8.88 7.10 2.49
N ALA A 98 9.84 6.25 2.89
CA ALA A 98 10.20 6.06 4.29
C ALA A 98 10.98 7.27 4.84
N TYR A 99 12.00 7.75 4.14
CA TYR A 99 12.83 8.86 4.57
C TYR A 99 12.03 10.14 4.82
N PRO A 100 11.13 10.60 3.91
CA PRO A 100 10.27 11.77 4.17
C PRO A 100 9.00 11.43 4.98
N HIS A 101 8.87 10.22 5.53
CA HIS A 101 7.71 9.77 6.31
C HIS A 101 6.36 9.98 5.61
N LEU A 102 6.27 9.63 4.33
CA LEU A 102 5.04 9.79 3.54
C LEU A 102 4.01 8.71 3.85
N ASN A 103 2.74 9.08 3.72
CA ASN A 103 1.60 8.22 4.02
C ASN A 103 1.22 7.32 2.82
N VAL A 104 2.14 6.50 2.34
CA VAL A 104 1.92 5.52 1.28
C VAL A 104 1.66 4.15 1.91
N LYS A 105 0.64 3.44 1.43
CA LYS A 105 0.29 2.08 1.82
C LYS A 105 0.76 1.11 0.75
N ILE A 106 1.53 0.10 1.15
CA ILE A 106 2.07 -0.90 0.22
C ILE A 106 1.35 -2.21 0.43
N GLY A 107 0.48 -2.56 -0.51
CA GLY A 107 -0.27 -3.81 -0.54
C GLY A 107 0.49 -4.89 -1.31
N ALA A 108 1.56 -5.41 -0.70
CA ALA A 108 2.38 -6.46 -1.28
C ALA A 108 1.69 -7.82 -1.14
N THR A 109 1.31 -8.42 -2.26
CA THR A 109 0.68 -9.75 -2.30
C THR A 109 1.68 -10.83 -2.71
N HIS A 110 1.30 -12.10 -2.62
CA HIS A 110 2.12 -13.24 -3.09
C HIS A 110 3.51 -13.30 -2.41
N GLY A 111 3.60 -12.95 -1.12
CA GLY A 111 4.82 -13.16 -0.32
C GLY A 111 5.04 -14.62 0.02
N GLY A 112 6.29 -14.99 0.35
CA GLY A 112 6.67 -16.35 0.69
C GLY A 112 6.85 -17.26 -0.53
N ILE A 113 6.70 -18.56 -0.32
CA ILE A 113 7.00 -19.62 -1.30
C ILE A 113 5.78 -20.17 -2.04
N SER A 114 4.57 -19.71 -1.74
CA SER A 114 3.31 -20.28 -2.26
C SER A 114 2.75 -19.53 -3.48
N VAL A 115 3.62 -18.95 -4.32
CA VAL A 115 3.19 -18.19 -5.51
C VAL A 115 2.55 -19.07 -6.59
N GLY A 116 2.84 -20.36 -6.61
CA GLY A 116 2.29 -21.31 -7.57
C GLY A 116 3.14 -21.43 -8.83
N GLU A 117 2.49 -21.40 -10.00
CA GLU A 117 3.12 -21.69 -11.31
C GLU A 117 4.19 -20.69 -11.74
N ASP A 118 4.16 -19.46 -11.24
CA ASP A 118 5.18 -18.44 -11.52
C ASP A 118 6.58 -18.80 -10.96
N GLY A 119 6.62 -19.65 -9.95
CA GLY A 119 7.82 -20.26 -9.41
C GLY A 119 8.77 -19.31 -8.70
N ALA A 120 10.05 -19.74 -8.63
CA ALA A 120 11.07 -19.11 -7.76
C ALA A 120 11.36 -17.64 -8.06
N SER A 121 11.20 -17.18 -9.30
CA SER A 121 11.43 -15.77 -9.66
C SER A 121 10.39 -14.81 -9.05
N HIS A 122 9.23 -15.33 -8.65
CA HIS A 122 8.13 -14.57 -8.07
C HIS A 122 7.97 -14.82 -6.56
N GLN A 123 8.60 -15.87 -6.03
CA GLN A 123 8.63 -16.13 -4.59
C GLN A 123 9.45 -15.05 -3.88
N CYS A 124 9.00 -14.62 -2.70
CA CYS A 124 9.68 -13.60 -1.91
C CYS A 124 9.76 -14.03 -0.45
N CYS A 125 10.96 -14.37 0.01
CA CYS A 125 11.24 -14.74 1.40
C CYS A 125 11.88 -13.59 2.18
N GLU A 126 12.34 -12.54 1.51
CA GLU A 126 13.14 -11.44 2.03
C GLU A 126 12.38 -10.12 2.25
N ASP A 127 11.12 -10.02 1.84
CA ASP A 127 10.31 -8.80 1.92
C ASP A 127 10.25 -8.20 3.33
N PHE A 128 10.04 -9.01 4.36
CA PHE A 128 10.03 -8.57 5.75
C PHE A 128 11.40 -8.06 6.19
N ALA A 129 12.48 -8.73 5.80
CA ALA A 129 13.84 -8.32 6.14
C ALA A 129 14.17 -6.95 5.50
N LEU A 130 13.84 -6.79 4.21
CA LEU A 130 14.02 -5.55 3.47
C LEU A 130 13.22 -4.40 4.12
N MET A 131 11.94 -4.60 4.36
CA MET A 131 11.09 -3.54 4.92
C MET A 131 11.43 -3.22 6.38
N ARG A 132 11.88 -4.18 7.18
CA ARG A 132 12.33 -3.95 8.56
C ARG A 132 13.61 -3.14 8.65
N SER A 133 14.42 -3.10 7.61
CA SER A 133 15.61 -2.26 7.56
C SER A 133 15.30 -0.77 7.42
N LEU A 134 14.05 -0.40 7.11
CA LEU A 134 13.63 0.98 6.89
C LEU A 134 13.05 1.60 8.17
N PRO A 135 13.65 2.67 8.72
CA PRO A 135 13.11 3.36 9.89
C PRO A 135 11.70 3.88 9.65
N GLY A 136 10.81 3.67 10.64
CA GLY A 136 9.43 4.14 10.57
C GLY A 136 8.49 3.27 9.73
N MET A 137 8.97 2.21 9.09
CA MET A 137 8.13 1.28 8.34
C MET A 137 7.36 0.37 9.30
N THR A 138 6.05 0.32 9.14
CA THR A 138 5.18 -0.65 9.84
C THR A 138 4.85 -1.79 8.90
N ILE A 139 5.10 -3.02 9.34
CA ILE A 139 4.84 -4.23 8.55
C ILE A 139 3.75 -5.03 9.24
N ILE A 140 2.73 -5.42 8.46
CA ILE A 140 1.60 -6.20 8.95
C ILE A 140 1.36 -7.35 7.97
N CYS A 141 1.24 -8.56 8.49
CA CYS A 141 0.93 -9.75 7.72
C CYS A 141 -0.30 -10.42 8.33
N PRO A 142 -1.51 -10.17 7.80
CA PRO A 142 -2.72 -10.76 8.33
C PRO A 142 -2.74 -12.27 8.12
N ALA A 143 -3.10 -13.01 9.16
CA ALA A 143 -3.18 -14.47 9.13
C ALA A 143 -4.43 -14.97 8.40
N ASP A 144 -5.52 -14.19 8.42
CA ASP A 144 -6.81 -14.56 7.84
C ASP A 144 -7.61 -13.36 7.34
N ASP A 145 -8.80 -13.62 6.79
CA ASP A 145 -9.75 -12.61 6.30
C ASP A 145 -10.24 -11.67 7.40
N VAL A 146 -10.40 -12.15 8.62
CA VAL A 146 -10.88 -11.34 9.75
C VAL A 146 -9.82 -10.30 10.13
N GLU A 147 -8.58 -10.74 10.29
CA GLU A 147 -7.46 -9.85 10.59
C GLU A 147 -7.22 -8.85 9.43
N ALA A 148 -7.26 -9.32 8.18
CA ALA A 148 -7.11 -8.46 7.02
C ALA A 148 -8.14 -7.32 6.98
N ARG A 149 -9.38 -7.56 7.39
CA ARG A 149 -10.42 -6.52 7.49
C ARG A 149 -10.23 -5.60 8.69
N LEU A 150 -9.75 -6.11 9.81
CA LEU A 150 -9.48 -5.29 11.02
C LEU A 150 -8.34 -4.29 10.78
N LEU A 151 -7.36 -4.64 9.92
CA LEU A 151 -6.28 -3.73 9.52
C LEU A 151 -6.78 -2.45 8.86
N ARG A 152 -7.99 -2.45 8.30
CA ARG A 152 -8.67 -1.26 7.80
C ARG A 152 -8.68 -0.12 8.83
N ALA A 153 -9.01 -0.41 10.09
CA ALA A 153 -9.03 0.60 11.14
C ALA A 153 -7.63 1.17 11.43
N LEU A 154 -6.60 0.33 11.46
CA LEU A 154 -5.22 0.74 11.66
C LEU A 154 -4.70 1.61 10.50
N VAL A 155 -5.02 1.24 9.26
CA VAL A 155 -4.66 2.01 8.07
C VAL A 155 -5.28 3.41 8.09
N LEU A 156 -6.54 3.53 8.51
CA LEU A 156 -7.24 4.81 8.64
C LEU A 156 -6.69 5.66 9.79
N LEU A 157 -6.33 5.06 10.92
CA LEU A 157 -5.73 5.76 12.05
C LEU A 157 -4.34 6.33 11.67
N ALA A 158 -3.51 5.54 10.98
CA ALA A 158 -2.22 5.99 10.48
C ALA A 158 -2.36 7.12 9.45
N ALA A 159 -3.38 7.07 8.58
CA ALA A 159 -3.69 8.13 7.63
C ALA A 159 -4.00 9.46 8.33
N ARG A 160 -4.83 9.43 9.38
CA ARG A 160 -5.18 10.61 10.19
C ARG A 160 -3.98 11.17 10.96
N ALA A 161 -3.12 10.31 11.50
CA ALA A 161 -1.90 10.72 12.19
C ALA A 161 -0.93 11.45 11.24
N GLY A 162 -0.73 10.93 10.03
CA GLY A 162 0.09 11.59 8.99
C GLY A 162 -0.45 12.95 8.58
N GLN A 163 -1.77 13.10 8.44
CA GLN A 163 -2.41 14.39 8.15
C GLN A 163 -2.27 15.39 9.30
N ALA A 164 -2.32 14.93 10.55
CA ALA A 164 -2.14 15.80 11.73
C ALA A 164 -0.71 16.34 11.82
N VAL A 165 0.30 15.53 11.53
CA VAL A 165 1.71 15.94 11.46
C VAL A 165 1.91 16.97 10.35
N ARG A 166 1.33 16.78 9.16
CA ARG A 166 1.41 17.74 8.05
C ARG A 166 0.75 19.08 8.36
N ARG A 167 -0.43 19.09 8.98
CA ARG A 167 -1.09 20.34 9.40
C ARG A 167 -0.25 21.12 10.40
N ARG A 168 0.58 20.46 11.19
CA ARG A 168 1.56 21.08 12.08
C ARG A 168 2.76 21.64 11.32
N GLN A 169 3.31 20.91 10.35
CA GLN A 169 4.44 21.36 9.54
C GLN A 169 4.08 22.53 8.62
N LEU A 170 2.87 22.55 8.04
CA LEU A 170 2.38 23.66 7.21
C LEU A 170 2.01 24.92 8.03
N ARG A 171 1.99 24.85 9.36
CA ARG A 171 1.81 26.01 10.27
C ARG A 171 3.12 26.59 10.79
N LEU A 172 4.27 26.02 10.42
CA LEU A 172 5.55 26.63 10.71
C LEU A 172 5.72 27.82 9.74
N GLU A 173 5.76 29.02 10.29
CA GLU A 173 6.02 30.26 9.55
C GLU A 173 7.43 30.18 8.92
N PRO A 174 7.67 30.84 7.77
CA PRO A 174 8.97 30.79 7.06
C PRO A 174 10.18 31.17 7.92
N HIS A 175 9.98 31.88 9.03
CA HIS A 175 11.04 32.29 9.95
C HIS A 175 11.53 31.15 10.87
N ASP A 176 10.78 30.04 10.99
CA ASP A 176 11.17 28.91 11.84
C ASP A 176 12.11 27.93 11.13
N LEU A 177 12.35 28.13 9.83
CA LEU A 177 13.22 27.31 9.00
C LEU A 177 14.67 27.79 8.94
N LEU A 178 15.00 28.94 9.57
CA LEU A 178 16.32 29.57 9.51
C LEU A 178 17.01 29.68 10.89
N ARG A 179 16.61 28.86 11.87
CA ARG A 179 17.29 28.75 13.16
C ARG A 179 17.85 27.36 13.41
#